data_35e5d364fc922a13c5909b683701d59b
#
_entry.id   35e5d364fc922a13c5909b683701d59b
#
_cell.length_a   1.000
_cell.length_b   1.000
_cell.length_c   1.000
_cell.angle_alpha   90.00
_cell.angle_beta   90.00
_cell.angle_gamma   90.00
#
_symmetry.space_group_name_H-M   'P 1'
#
loop_
_entity.id
_entity.type
_entity.pdbx_description
1 polymer ?
#
loop_
_entity_poly.entity_id
_entity_poly.type
_entity_poly.pdbx_seq_one_letter_code
_entity_poly.pdbx_strand_id
1 'polypeptide(L)'
;MIQAFKDQATEDIFNGKATKHALKACPRNLWKIAMRKLDQLDSASLLDELRVPPGNQLEALQRDRKGQYSIRVNNQYRICFRWSEQGPYDVEITDYH
;
A
#
# COMPACT_ATOMS: atom_id res chain seq x y z
N MET A 1 11.21 -5.20 3.48
CA MET A 1 10.44 -5.01 4.74
C MET A 1 9.93 -3.59 4.84
N ILE A 2 8.65 -3.42 5.13
CA ILE A 2 8.07 -2.10 5.33
C ILE A 2 8.74 -1.42 6.52
N GLN A 3 9.25 -0.20 6.30
CA GLN A 3 10.00 0.55 7.30
C GLN A 3 9.09 1.43 8.17
N ALA A 4 8.03 1.95 7.59
CA ALA A 4 7.10 2.80 8.31
C ALA A 4 5.76 2.88 7.58
N PHE A 5 4.67 2.97 8.35
CA PHE A 5 3.35 3.25 7.83
C PHE A 5 3.07 4.74 8.02
N LYS A 6 2.39 5.34 7.07
CA LYS A 6 2.04 6.75 7.16
C LYS A 6 0.93 6.98 8.18
N ASP A 7 0.03 6.00 8.34
CA ASP A 7 -1.07 6.11 9.30
C ASP A 7 -1.30 4.78 10.03
N GLN A 8 -1.95 4.89 11.18
CA GLN A 8 -2.25 3.76 12.04
C GLN A 8 -3.24 2.80 11.37
N ALA A 9 -4.17 3.33 10.58
CA ALA A 9 -5.18 2.52 9.93
C ALA A 9 -4.55 1.49 8.99
N THR A 10 -3.58 1.90 8.18
CA THR A 10 -2.89 1.00 7.26
C THR A 10 -2.10 -0.06 8.03
N GLU A 11 -1.43 0.35 9.09
CA GLU A 11 -0.69 -0.57 9.95
C GLU A 11 -1.63 -1.61 10.58
N ASP A 12 -2.80 -1.18 11.05
CA ASP A 12 -3.79 -2.07 11.64
C ASP A 12 -4.27 -3.10 10.61
N ILE A 13 -4.52 -2.66 9.38
CA ILE A 13 -4.94 -3.59 8.32
C ILE A 13 -3.84 -4.61 8.04
N PHE A 14 -2.59 -4.17 7.96
CA PHE A 14 -1.46 -5.06 7.75
C PHE A 14 -1.37 -6.13 8.85
N ASN A 15 -1.67 -5.74 10.09
CA ASN A 15 -1.62 -6.63 11.25
C ASN A 15 -2.94 -7.38 11.49
N GLY A 16 -3.94 -7.19 10.62
CA GLY A 16 -5.23 -7.88 10.74
C GLY A 16 -6.09 -7.37 11.87
N LYS A 17 -5.89 -6.12 12.33
CA LYS A 17 -6.65 -5.53 13.42
C LYS A 17 -7.83 -4.74 12.87
N ALA A 18 -9.05 -5.17 13.20
CA ALA A 18 -10.28 -4.54 12.72
C ALA A 18 -10.68 -3.36 13.61
N THR A 19 -9.80 -2.36 13.70
CA THR A 19 -10.08 -1.15 14.46
C THR A 19 -11.03 -0.24 13.68
N LYS A 20 -11.62 0.71 14.38
CA LYS A 20 -12.52 1.70 13.77
C LYS A 20 -11.81 2.48 12.66
N HIS A 21 -10.57 2.87 12.89
CA HIS A 21 -9.76 3.58 11.89
C HIS A 21 -9.51 2.73 10.65
N ALA A 22 -9.17 1.46 10.87
CA ALA A 22 -8.90 0.54 9.77
C ALA A 22 -10.15 0.29 8.92
N LEU A 23 -11.29 0.08 9.56
CA LEU A 23 -12.56 -0.14 8.85
C LEU A 23 -13.00 1.08 8.07
N LYS A 24 -12.68 2.28 8.57
CA LYS A 24 -12.99 3.53 7.88
C LYS A 24 -12.07 3.75 6.67
N ALA A 25 -10.81 3.36 6.79
CA ALA A 25 -9.81 3.58 5.73
C ALA A 25 -10.02 2.67 4.52
N CYS A 26 -10.54 1.46 4.75
CA CYS A 26 -10.71 0.48 3.68
C CYS A 26 -11.86 -0.47 4.04
N PRO A 27 -12.82 -0.66 3.12
CA PRO A 27 -13.92 -1.60 3.37
C PRO A 27 -13.41 -3.00 3.70
N ARG A 28 -14.04 -3.64 4.66
CA ARG A 28 -13.63 -4.95 5.14
C ARG A 28 -13.55 -6.00 4.01
N ASN A 29 -14.47 -5.93 3.05
CA ASN A 29 -14.48 -6.87 1.94
C ASN A 29 -13.27 -6.76 1.01
N LEU A 30 -12.49 -5.68 1.11
CA LEU A 30 -11.25 -5.50 0.35
C LEU A 30 -10.00 -5.88 1.14
N TRP A 31 -10.14 -6.19 2.42
CA TRP A 31 -8.98 -6.44 3.28
C TRP A 31 -8.13 -7.61 2.82
N LYS A 32 -8.77 -8.68 2.33
CA LYS A 32 -8.03 -9.85 1.86
C LYS A 32 -7.05 -9.47 0.75
N ILE A 33 -7.52 -8.66 -0.20
CA ILE A 33 -6.68 -8.18 -1.31
C ILE A 33 -5.65 -7.19 -0.79
N ALA A 34 -6.08 -6.23 0.04
CA ALA A 34 -5.19 -5.20 0.59
C ALA A 34 -4.06 -5.82 1.41
N MET A 35 -4.37 -6.79 2.27
CA MET A 35 -3.38 -7.47 3.09
C MET A 35 -2.38 -8.23 2.24
N ARG A 36 -2.84 -8.91 1.18
CA ARG A 36 -1.96 -9.63 0.27
C ARG A 36 -1.01 -8.67 -0.45
N LYS A 37 -1.50 -7.49 -0.87
CA LYS A 37 -0.67 -6.49 -1.52
C LYS A 37 0.34 -5.88 -0.55
N LEU A 38 -0.07 -5.63 0.69
CA LEU A 38 0.82 -5.15 1.74
C LEU A 38 1.91 -6.18 2.05
N ASP A 39 1.56 -7.46 2.09
CA ASP A 39 2.55 -8.53 2.29
C ASP A 39 3.55 -8.60 1.14
N GLN A 40 3.08 -8.42 -0.09
CA GLN A 40 3.95 -8.38 -1.24
C GLN A 40 4.92 -7.19 -1.14
N LEU A 41 4.41 -6.03 -0.76
CA LEU A 41 5.21 -4.84 -0.55
C LEU A 41 6.28 -5.07 0.53
N ASP A 42 5.87 -5.72 1.63
CA ASP A 42 6.76 -6.04 2.75
C ASP A 42 7.90 -6.99 2.34
N SER A 43 7.61 -7.91 1.42
CA SER A 43 8.57 -8.94 0.98
C SER A 43 9.48 -8.48 -0.15
N ALA A 44 9.15 -7.38 -0.84
CA ALA A 44 9.90 -6.94 -2.00
C ALA A 44 11.28 -6.44 -1.62
N SER A 45 12.31 -6.93 -2.31
CA SER A 45 13.70 -6.46 -2.15
C SER A 45 14.02 -5.34 -3.13
N LEU A 46 13.36 -5.34 -4.29
CA LEU A 46 13.54 -4.33 -5.32
C LEU A 46 12.19 -3.77 -5.73
N LEU A 47 12.16 -2.48 -6.01
CA LEU A 47 10.93 -1.82 -6.46
C LEU A 47 10.32 -2.50 -7.69
N ASP A 48 11.15 -2.91 -8.64
CA ASP A 48 10.70 -3.55 -9.88
C ASP A 48 9.92 -4.85 -9.64
N GLU A 49 10.13 -5.53 -8.53
CA GLU A 49 9.39 -6.76 -8.21
C GLU A 49 7.89 -6.49 -8.11
N LEU A 50 7.51 -5.24 -7.80
CA LEU A 50 6.12 -4.85 -7.66
C LEU A 50 5.40 -4.67 -9.01
N ARG A 51 6.11 -4.81 -10.13
CA ARG A 51 5.49 -4.82 -11.45
C ARG A 51 4.75 -6.11 -11.73
N VAL A 52 4.96 -7.13 -10.91
CA VAL A 52 4.33 -8.44 -11.04
C VAL A 52 3.49 -8.70 -9.81
N PRO A 53 2.22 -9.10 -9.96
CA PRO A 53 1.49 -9.29 -11.22
C PRO A 53 1.15 -7.95 -11.90
N PRO A 54 0.91 -7.97 -13.21
CA PRO A 54 0.60 -6.72 -13.95
C PRO A 54 -0.60 -5.97 -13.38
N GLY A 55 -1.52 -6.66 -12.73
CA GLY A 55 -2.67 -6.04 -12.07
C GLY A 55 -2.32 -5.08 -10.95
N ASN A 56 -1.08 -5.13 -10.43
CA ASN A 56 -0.60 -4.15 -9.44
C ASN A 56 -0.53 -2.75 -10.03
N GLN A 57 -0.32 -2.63 -11.33
CA GLN A 57 -0.20 -1.34 -12.01
C GLN A 57 0.73 -0.39 -11.23
N LEU A 58 1.96 -0.83 -11.00
CA LEU A 58 2.96 0.00 -10.32
C LEU A 58 3.16 1.30 -11.10
N GLU A 59 3.01 2.43 -10.41
CA GLU A 59 3.18 3.76 -11.01
C GLU A 59 3.98 4.68 -10.10
N ALA A 60 4.78 5.55 -10.74
CA ALA A 60 5.39 6.69 -10.07
C ALA A 60 4.37 7.83 -10.09
N LEU A 61 4.10 8.41 -8.94
CA LEU A 61 3.09 9.45 -8.80
C LEU A 61 3.69 10.82 -9.07
N GLN A 62 2.83 11.78 -9.45
CA GLN A 62 3.22 13.11 -9.84
C GLN A 62 2.54 14.16 -8.96
N ARG A 63 2.88 15.44 -9.18
CA ARG A 63 2.29 16.60 -8.50
C ARG A 63 2.47 16.50 -6.98
N ASP A 64 1.38 16.54 -6.23
CA ASP A 64 1.41 16.54 -4.76
C ASP A 64 2.03 15.28 -4.18
N ARG A 65 2.03 14.19 -4.94
CA ARG A 65 2.57 12.90 -4.51
C ARG A 65 3.90 12.55 -5.18
N LYS A 66 4.55 13.51 -5.80
CA LYS A 66 5.85 13.31 -6.45
C LYS A 66 6.84 12.67 -5.45
N GLY A 67 7.54 11.63 -5.91
CA GLY A 67 8.45 10.86 -5.07
C GLY A 67 7.81 9.63 -4.44
N GLN A 68 6.51 9.47 -4.64
CA GLN A 68 5.79 8.29 -4.21
C GLN A 68 5.50 7.36 -5.38
N TYR A 69 5.22 6.12 -5.04
CA TYR A 69 4.76 5.07 -5.97
C TYR A 69 3.45 4.53 -5.45
N SER A 70 2.70 3.85 -6.31
CA SER A 70 1.49 3.17 -5.88
C SER A 70 1.32 1.83 -6.56
N ILE A 71 0.66 0.90 -5.86
CA ILE A 71 0.16 -0.33 -6.43
C ILE A 71 -1.36 -0.40 -6.20
N ARG A 72 -2.06 -1.03 -7.12
CA ARG A 72 -3.51 -1.03 -7.16
C ARG A 72 -4.09 -2.11 -6.24
N VAL A 73 -5.08 -1.74 -5.43
CA VAL A 73 -5.92 -2.70 -4.70
C VAL A 73 -7.16 -3.04 -5.55
N ASN A 74 -7.89 -2.02 -5.98
CA ASN A 74 -9.04 -2.14 -6.89
C ASN A 74 -9.20 -0.83 -7.66
N ASN A 75 -10.35 -0.59 -8.29
CA ASN A 75 -10.58 0.63 -9.06
C ASN A 75 -10.55 1.91 -8.22
N GLN A 76 -10.78 1.80 -6.92
CA GLN A 76 -10.91 2.94 -6.03
C GLN A 76 -9.72 3.11 -5.12
N TYR A 77 -9.16 2.02 -4.61
CA TYR A 77 -8.09 2.07 -3.60
C TYR A 77 -6.75 1.68 -4.17
N ARG A 78 -5.71 2.40 -3.71
CA ARG A 78 -4.33 2.10 -4.02
C ARG A 78 -3.51 2.13 -2.74
N ILE A 79 -2.37 1.46 -2.75
CA ILE A 79 -1.39 1.55 -1.67
C ILE A 79 -0.30 2.47 -2.18
N CYS A 80 -0.11 3.61 -1.50
CA CYS A 80 0.91 4.59 -1.83
C CYS A 80 2.08 4.45 -0.87
N PHE A 81 3.29 4.65 -1.37
CA PHE A 81 4.49 4.48 -0.56
C PHE A 81 5.68 5.20 -1.19
N ARG A 82 6.73 5.39 -0.39
CA ARG A 82 8.04 5.83 -0.88
C ARG A 82 8.98 4.65 -0.82
N TRP A 83 10.03 4.67 -1.62
CA TRP A 83 10.98 3.58 -1.68
C TRP A 83 12.35 4.04 -1.22
N SER A 84 13.01 3.24 -0.37
CA SER A 84 14.38 3.45 0.07
C SER A 84 15.18 2.16 -0.09
N GLU A 85 16.49 2.23 0.11
CA GLU A 85 17.34 1.04 0.07
C GLU A 85 16.95 0.01 1.12
N GLN A 86 16.36 0.46 2.23
CA GLN A 86 15.92 -0.43 3.32
C GLN A 86 14.53 -1.00 3.07
N GLY A 87 13.80 -0.46 2.12
CA GLY A 87 12.46 -0.92 1.78
C GLY A 87 11.44 0.22 1.69
N PRO A 88 10.16 -0.12 1.50
CA PRO A 88 9.11 0.90 1.40
C PRO A 88 8.84 1.57 2.75
N TYR A 89 8.48 2.85 2.69
CA TYR A 89 8.10 3.61 3.87
C TYR A 89 6.98 4.58 3.53
N ASP A 90 6.40 5.24 4.53
CA ASP A 90 5.22 6.10 4.38
C ASP A 90 4.10 5.35 3.65
N VAL A 91 3.88 4.10 4.03
CA VAL A 91 2.91 3.23 3.38
C VAL A 91 1.50 3.59 3.85
N GLU A 92 0.61 3.86 2.90
CA GLU A 92 -0.80 4.15 3.22
C GLU A 92 -1.75 3.58 2.18
N ILE A 93 -2.90 3.12 2.63
CA ILE A 93 -4.02 2.77 1.75
C ILE A 93 -4.80 4.06 1.50
N THR A 94 -5.03 4.37 0.23
CA THR A 94 -5.63 5.64 -0.17
C THR A 94 -6.81 5.40 -1.10
N ASP A 95 -7.91 6.13 -0.86
CA ASP A 95 -9.02 6.24 -1.78
C ASP A 95 -8.57 7.19 -2.89
N TYR A 96 -8.22 6.63 -4.04
CA TYR A 96 -7.51 7.33 -5.09
C TYR A 96 -8.43 7.61 -6.27
N HIS A 97 -8.91 8.83 -6.35
CA HIS A 97 -9.73 9.31 -7.48
C HIS A 97 -9.01 10.39 -8.25
#